data_92c6a2c7ec1900d1cac80d245513c381
#
_entry.id   92c6a2c7ec1900d1cac80d245513c381
#
_cell.length_a   1.000
_cell.length_b   1.000
_cell.length_c   1.000
_cell.angle_alpha   90.00
_cell.angle_beta   90.00
_cell.angle_gamma   90.00
#
_symmetry.space_group_name_H-M   'P 1'
#
loop_
_entity.id
_entity.type
_entity.pdbx_description
1 polymer ?
#
loop_
_entity_poly.entity_id
_entity_poly.type
_entity_poly.pdbx_seq_one_letter_code
_entity_poly.pdbx_strand_id
1 'polypeptide(L)'
;MRQLSQLTTRIFHGAAVFYLLWVGPVQAASDPDLSKLENTKLTQLQYIGSHNSYKKALDNRLMTWLKMFDPDVAESLDYAHSPIETQLDLGLRLFEIDLFYDPEGDRYHEPLGQQWPFAESSRTMPFTDGVQNSAFKVMHIQDIDFQTHCPTLKDCLRIFSTFSEANPNHLPIILTLNLKSDIIDLPGFTEPKPFGGEAFLTLATEFVEALGHTRIFTPAELQGNLPTLSKAVETLGWPDVNLLRGKYILVFDEPEAKLMPYRALEQSAGAPLFFGTPKLGHPRAAFLVLNDPIQQRRKILEAVRRGYLVRTRADAGTIEARRNNTNRREAAFSSGAQLISTDYYLADPRFEGDYAVQFANQSFSRRATDQPSD
;
A
#
# COMPACT_ATOMS: atom_id res chain seq x y z
N MET A 1 -66.37 3.52 -50.98
CA MET A 1 -66.03 2.33 -51.79
C MET A 1 -64.59 2.02 -51.50
N ARG A 2 -64.37 0.94 -50.71
CA ARG A 2 -63.56 -0.24 -51.04
C ARG A 2 -62.15 0.11 -51.53
N GLN A 3 -61.01 -0.26 -50.89
CA GLN A 3 -60.63 -1.62 -50.57
C GLN A 3 -59.55 -1.63 -49.49
N LEU A 4 -59.64 -2.64 -48.60
CA LEU A 4 -58.62 -3.18 -47.71
C LEU A 4 -57.46 -3.74 -48.53
N SER A 5 -56.25 -3.62 -47.98
CA SER A 5 -55.26 -4.68 -48.16
C SER A 5 -54.31 -4.73 -46.92
N GLN A 6 -54.13 -5.91 -46.46
CA GLN A 6 -53.40 -6.36 -45.26
C GLN A 6 -51.93 -6.07 -45.37
N LEU A 7 -51.31 -5.61 -44.27
CA LEU A 7 -49.86 -5.76 -44.04
C LEU A 7 -49.63 -6.66 -42.86
N THR A 8 -49.09 -7.80 -43.17
CA THR A 8 -48.64 -8.85 -42.26
C THR A 8 -47.54 -8.39 -41.34
N THR A 9 -47.78 -8.50 -40.06
CA THR A 9 -46.82 -8.29 -38.97
C THR A 9 -45.82 -9.44 -38.99
N ARG A 10 -44.56 -9.18 -39.33
CA ARG A 10 -43.45 -10.09 -39.07
C ARG A 10 -42.88 -9.79 -37.70
N ILE A 11 -43.15 -10.66 -36.76
CA ILE A 11 -42.52 -10.69 -35.43
C ILE A 11 -41.09 -11.25 -35.61
N PHE A 12 -40.10 -10.37 -35.50
CA PHE A 12 -38.71 -10.80 -35.34
C PHE A 12 -38.49 -11.20 -33.88
N HIS A 13 -38.38 -12.50 -33.61
CA HIS A 13 -37.85 -13.00 -32.37
C HIS A 13 -36.33 -12.86 -32.41
N GLY A 14 -35.81 -11.76 -31.91
CA GLY A 14 -34.41 -11.62 -31.58
C GLY A 14 -34.10 -12.37 -30.28
N ALA A 15 -33.52 -13.57 -30.36
CA ALA A 15 -32.97 -14.22 -29.19
C ALA A 15 -31.75 -13.43 -28.72
N ALA A 16 -31.93 -12.67 -27.63
CA ALA A 16 -30.80 -12.09 -26.92
C ALA A 16 -30.03 -13.19 -26.22
N VAL A 17 -28.90 -13.57 -26.80
CA VAL A 17 -27.95 -14.48 -26.13
C VAL A 17 -27.25 -13.65 -25.05
N PHE A 18 -27.71 -13.78 -23.81
CA PHE A 18 -26.96 -13.30 -22.66
C PHE A 18 -25.76 -14.24 -22.44
N TYR A 19 -24.58 -13.79 -22.83
CA TYR A 19 -23.34 -14.39 -22.32
C TYR A 19 -23.23 -14.02 -20.84
N LEU A 20 -23.68 -14.92 -19.96
CA LEU A 20 -23.28 -14.92 -18.58
C LEU A 20 -21.77 -15.21 -18.55
N LEU A 21 -20.95 -14.15 -18.47
CA LEU A 21 -19.56 -14.30 -18.06
C LEU A 21 -19.59 -14.90 -16.65
N TRP A 22 -19.36 -16.21 -16.59
CA TRP A 22 -19.15 -16.92 -15.33
C TRP A 22 -17.80 -16.46 -14.79
N VAL A 23 -17.80 -15.42 -13.95
CA VAL A 23 -16.67 -15.08 -13.09
C VAL A 23 -16.67 -16.17 -12.04
N GLY A 24 -15.87 -17.19 -12.25
CA GLY A 24 -15.61 -18.21 -11.23
C GLY A 24 -15.17 -17.53 -9.94
N PRO A 25 -15.43 -18.13 -8.77
CA PRO A 25 -14.95 -17.58 -7.52
C PRO A 25 -13.43 -17.40 -7.64
N VAL A 26 -12.95 -16.18 -7.41
CA VAL A 26 -11.52 -15.92 -7.23
C VAL A 26 -11.12 -16.77 -6.03
N GLN A 27 -10.40 -17.84 -6.30
CA GLN A 27 -9.93 -18.72 -5.26
C GLN A 27 -8.92 -17.90 -4.46
N ALA A 28 -9.23 -17.65 -3.19
CA ALA A 28 -8.32 -16.94 -2.29
C ALA A 28 -6.94 -17.59 -2.41
N ALA A 29 -5.93 -16.80 -2.78
CA ALA A 29 -4.56 -17.28 -2.84
C ALA A 29 -4.18 -17.64 -1.41
N SER A 30 -4.14 -18.93 -1.09
CA SER A 30 -3.71 -19.37 0.21
C SER A 30 -2.28 -18.90 0.46
N ASP A 31 -2.02 -18.39 1.67
CA ASP A 31 -0.65 -18.22 2.14
C ASP A 31 0.16 -19.47 1.78
N PRO A 32 1.45 -19.34 1.42
CA PRO A 32 2.28 -20.49 1.06
C PRO A 32 2.15 -21.57 2.13
N ASP A 33 2.11 -22.82 1.70
CA ASP A 33 1.95 -23.97 2.57
C ASP A 33 2.80 -23.82 3.85
N LEU A 34 2.13 -23.59 4.95
CA LEU A 34 2.71 -23.20 6.23
C LEU A 34 3.69 -24.27 6.76
N SER A 35 3.52 -25.54 6.37
CA SER A 35 4.41 -26.65 6.73
C SER A 35 5.81 -26.52 6.10
N LYS A 36 5.91 -25.74 5.00
CA LYS A 36 7.17 -25.50 4.28
C LYS A 36 7.97 -24.31 4.82
N LEU A 37 7.46 -23.58 5.80
CA LEU A 37 8.08 -22.37 6.34
C LEU A 37 8.83 -22.63 7.67
N GLU A 38 8.99 -23.88 8.10
CA GLU A 38 9.82 -24.18 9.27
C GLU A 38 11.26 -23.72 9.05
N ASN A 39 11.84 -23.09 10.09
CA ASN A 39 13.18 -22.52 10.07
C ASN A 39 13.43 -21.49 8.95
N THR A 40 12.38 -20.80 8.50
CA THR A 40 12.46 -19.77 7.46
C THR A 40 12.46 -18.38 8.12
N LYS A 41 13.56 -17.64 7.97
CA LYS A 41 13.63 -16.24 8.44
C LYS A 41 12.76 -15.34 7.54
N LEU A 42 12.25 -14.24 8.11
CA LEU A 42 11.46 -13.26 7.35
C LEU A 42 12.21 -12.78 6.10
N THR A 43 13.52 -12.60 6.19
CA THR A 43 14.39 -12.17 5.07
C THR A 43 14.56 -13.21 3.96
N GLN A 44 14.09 -14.42 4.15
CA GLN A 44 14.07 -15.47 3.13
C GLN A 44 12.74 -15.57 2.37
N LEU A 45 11.80 -14.68 2.67
CA LEU A 45 10.55 -14.56 1.95
C LEU A 45 10.57 -13.33 1.05
N GLN A 46 9.86 -13.40 -0.06
CA GLN A 46 9.51 -12.25 -0.88
C GLN A 46 8.00 -12.04 -0.81
N TYR A 47 7.58 -10.79 -0.65
CA TYR A 47 6.18 -10.35 -0.65
C TYR A 47 5.95 -9.34 -1.75
N ILE A 48 4.82 -9.45 -2.42
CA ILE A 48 4.28 -8.41 -3.27
C ILE A 48 3.26 -7.64 -2.44
N GLY A 49 3.27 -6.32 -2.56
CA GLY A 49 2.35 -5.43 -1.89
C GLY A 49 1.93 -4.25 -2.74
N SER A 50 0.85 -3.62 -2.39
CA SER A 50 0.36 -2.43 -3.07
C SER A 50 1.06 -1.16 -2.57
N HIS A 51 1.33 -0.25 -3.49
CA HIS A 51 1.70 1.13 -3.22
C HIS A 51 0.43 1.96 -3.06
N ASN A 52 0.34 2.84 -2.06
CA ASN A 52 -0.90 3.57 -1.77
C ASN A 52 -2.13 2.66 -1.68
N SER A 53 -2.08 1.66 -0.83
CA SER A 53 -3.00 0.51 -0.79
C SER A 53 -4.48 0.87 -0.67
N TYR A 54 -4.78 2.01 -0.11
CA TYR A 54 -6.11 2.59 0.13
C TYR A 54 -6.72 3.30 -1.10
N LYS A 55 -5.91 3.57 -2.15
CA LYS A 55 -6.24 4.50 -3.22
C LYS A 55 -7.36 4.00 -4.12
N LYS A 56 -8.38 4.85 -4.33
CA LYS A 56 -9.41 4.69 -5.37
C LYS A 56 -9.07 5.53 -6.59
N ALA A 57 -9.71 5.24 -7.72
CA ALA A 57 -9.55 6.05 -8.92
C ALA A 57 -9.97 7.51 -8.68
N LEU A 58 -9.25 8.43 -9.29
CA LEU A 58 -9.67 9.83 -9.33
C LEU A 58 -11.02 9.96 -10.04
N ASP A 59 -11.73 11.04 -9.74
CA ASP A 59 -12.87 11.46 -10.51
C ASP A 59 -12.51 11.67 -12.00
N ASN A 60 -13.34 11.18 -12.92
CA ASN A 60 -13.05 11.22 -14.35
C ASN A 60 -12.93 12.66 -14.91
N ARG A 61 -13.69 13.61 -14.37
CA ARG A 61 -13.64 15.01 -14.80
C ARG A 61 -12.38 15.68 -14.27
N LEU A 62 -12.03 15.40 -13.00
CA LEU A 62 -10.79 15.86 -12.41
C LEU A 62 -9.58 15.28 -13.17
N MET A 63 -9.61 13.99 -13.49
CA MET A 63 -8.59 13.34 -14.32
C MET A 63 -8.47 13.99 -15.71
N THR A 64 -9.60 14.31 -16.34
CA THR A 64 -9.62 14.99 -17.64
C THR A 64 -9.03 16.39 -17.55
N TRP A 65 -9.34 17.10 -16.48
CA TRP A 65 -8.78 18.43 -16.22
C TRP A 65 -7.26 18.35 -15.98
N LEU A 66 -6.80 17.42 -15.14
CA LEU A 66 -5.37 17.21 -14.90
C LEU A 66 -4.61 16.90 -16.19
N LYS A 67 -5.15 16.07 -17.07
CA LYS A 67 -4.57 15.78 -18.40
C LYS A 67 -4.38 17.01 -19.29
N MET A 68 -5.18 18.06 -19.10
CA MET A 68 -5.04 19.31 -19.84
C MET A 68 -3.92 20.20 -19.29
N PHE A 69 -3.61 20.10 -17.99
CA PHE A 69 -2.60 20.93 -17.35
C PHE A 69 -1.23 20.25 -17.28
N ASP A 70 -1.21 19.00 -16.85
CA ASP A 70 0.00 18.19 -16.72
C ASP A 70 -0.33 16.72 -17.06
N PRO A 71 -0.20 16.34 -18.33
CA PRO A 71 -0.48 14.96 -18.76
C PRO A 71 0.35 13.91 -18.03
N ASP A 72 1.61 14.21 -17.71
CA ASP A 72 2.52 13.25 -17.07
C ASP A 72 2.10 13.00 -15.61
N VAL A 73 1.73 14.05 -14.88
CA VAL A 73 1.15 13.93 -13.53
C VAL A 73 -0.16 13.17 -13.58
N ALA A 74 -1.06 13.54 -14.49
CA ALA A 74 -2.35 12.85 -14.64
C ALA A 74 -2.16 11.36 -14.93
N GLU A 75 -1.24 11.00 -15.82
CA GLU A 75 -0.92 9.62 -16.15
C GLU A 75 -0.35 8.86 -14.95
N SER A 76 0.53 9.50 -14.17
CA SER A 76 1.13 8.90 -12.97
C SER A 76 0.12 8.62 -11.85
N LEU A 77 -0.98 9.37 -11.79
CA LEU A 77 -2.06 9.22 -10.81
C LEU A 77 -3.19 8.26 -11.26
N ASP A 78 -3.17 7.81 -12.53
CA ASP A 78 -4.26 7.03 -13.13
C ASP A 78 -4.16 5.54 -12.81
N TYR A 79 -4.18 5.20 -11.53
CA TYR A 79 -4.29 3.83 -11.03
C TYR A 79 -5.21 3.78 -9.80
N ALA A 80 -5.66 2.59 -9.47
CA ALA A 80 -6.53 2.35 -8.31
C ALA A 80 -6.37 0.91 -7.82
N HIS A 81 -6.76 0.68 -6.58
CA HIS A 81 -6.71 -0.63 -5.95
C HIS A 81 -8.09 -1.15 -5.59
N SER A 82 -8.20 -2.46 -5.42
CA SER A 82 -9.33 -3.08 -4.73
C SER A 82 -9.36 -2.67 -3.26
N PRO A 83 -10.49 -2.79 -2.56
CA PRO A 83 -10.53 -2.61 -1.11
C PRO A 83 -9.44 -3.42 -0.39
N ILE A 84 -8.92 -2.90 0.74
CA ILE A 84 -7.83 -3.53 1.49
C ILE A 84 -8.20 -4.96 1.93
N GLU A 85 -9.46 -5.20 2.26
CA GLU A 85 -9.99 -6.54 2.60
C GLU A 85 -9.74 -7.53 1.45
N THR A 86 -10.08 -7.12 0.23
CA THR A 86 -9.84 -7.93 -0.98
C THR A 86 -8.36 -8.18 -1.21
N GLN A 87 -7.51 -7.19 -0.97
CA GLN A 87 -6.05 -7.35 -1.11
C GLN A 87 -5.49 -8.34 -0.08
N LEU A 88 -5.98 -8.29 1.17
CA LEU A 88 -5.62 -9.25 2.22
C LEU A 88 -6.05 -10.68 1.86
N ASP A 89 -7.28 -10.83 1.33
CA ASP A 89 -7.83 -12.12 0.89
C ASP A 89 -7.08 -12.70 -0.32
N LEU A 90 -6.56 -11.84 -1.21
CA LEU A 90 -5.66 -12.22 -2.30
C LEU A 90 -4.29 -12.71 -1.80
N GLY A 91 -3.92 -12.42 -0.55
CA GLY A 91 -2.64 -12.85 0.03
C GLY A 91 -1.57 -11.74 0.07
N LEU A 92 -1.89 -10.49 -0.22
CA LEU A 92 -0.94 -9.38 0.00
C LEU A 92 -0.65 -9.22 1.49
N ARG A 93 0.62 -8.92 1.82
CA ARG A 93 1.08 -8.73 3.21
C ARG A 93 1.98 -7.49 3.37
N LEU A 94 2.13 -6.69 2.32
CA LEU A 94 2.81 -5.40 2.33
C LEU A 94 1.82 -4.34 1.86
N PHE A 95 1.61 -3.31 2.69
CA PHE A 95 0.67 -2.22 2.42
C PHE A 95 1.34 -0.89 2.72
N GLU A 96 0.92 0.14 1.99
CA GLU A 96 1.36 1.51 2.20
C GLU A 96 0.16 2.41 2.50
N ILE A 97 0.27 3.20 3.57
CA ILE A 97 -0.77 4.11 4.05
C ILE A 97 -0.18 5.52 4.17
N ASP A 98 -0.74 6.46 3.44
CA ASP A 98 -0.40 7.87 3.54
C ASP A 98 -1.29 8.55 4.58
N LEU A 99 -0.68 9.31 5.48
CA LEU A 99 -1.34 9.91 6.63
C LEU A 99 -1.23 11.43 6.61
N PHE A 100 -2.35 12.09 6.77
CA PHE A 100 -2.45 13.53 7.03
C PHE A 100 -2.91 13.75 8.45
N TYR A 101 -2.16 14.53 9.25
CA TYR A 101 -2.55 14.85 10.61
C TYR A 101 -3.65 15.90 10.64
N ASP A 102 -4.80 15.55 11.21
CA ASP A 102 -6.00 16.38 11.28
C ASP A 102 -6.75 16.14 12.60
N PRO A 103 -6.19 16.60 13.74
CA PRO A 103 -6.75 16.30 15.05
C PRO A 103 -8.11 16.96 15.30
N GLU A 104 -8.41 18.07 14.62
CA GLU A 104 -9.72 18.73 14.67
C GLU A 104 -10.76 18.05 13.78
N GLY A 105 -10.31 17.34 12.72
CA GLY A 105 -11.16 16.54 11.85
C GLY A 105 -11.87 17.30 10.73
N ASP A 106 -11.61 18.58 10.56
CA ASP A 106 -12.33 19.49 9.63
C ASP A 106 -11.50 19.99 8.44
N ARG A 107 -10.20 19.69 8.41
CA ARG A 107 -9.25 20.28 7.44
C ARG A 107 -9.48 19.84 6.00
N TYR A 108 -9.93 18.62 5.79
CA TYR A 108 -10.00 18.00 4.46
C TYR A 108 -11.43 17.68 4.00
N HIS A 109 -12.45 18.23 4.64
CA HIS A 109 -13.85 17.92 4.34
C HIS A 109 -14.36 18.56 3.04
N GLU A 110 -13.73 19.64 2.58
CA GLU A 110 -14.08 20.35 1.35
C GLU A 110 -12.88 20.48 0.39
N PRO A 111 -12.38 19.37 -0.19
CA PRO A 111 -11.24 19.43 -1.06
C PRO A 111 -11.52 20.26 -2.31
N LEU A 112 -10.51 21.05 -2.72
CA LEU A 112 -10.60 21.98 -3.83
C LEU A 112 -11.06 21.30 -5.13
N GLY A 113 -10.56 20.09 -5.41
CA GLY A 113 -10.93 19.33 -6.61
C GLY A 113 -12.42 18.98 -6.72
N GLN A 114 -13.16 19.01 -5.60
CA GLN A 114 -14.60 18.81 -5.60
C GLN A 114 -15.38 20.12 -5.86
N GLN A 115 -14.78 21.25 -5.54
CA GLN A 115 -15.38 22.56 -5.76
C GLN A 115 -15.25 23.04 -7.21
N TRP A 116 -14.41 22.38 -8.01
CA TRP A 116 -14.22 22.74 -9.41
C TRP A 116 -15.47 22.43 -10.24
N PRO A 117 -15.80 23.30 -11.22
CA PRO A 117 -17.05 23.20 -12.00
C PRO A 117 -17.14 21.92 -12.83
N PHE A 118 -16.07 21.11 -12.85
CA PHE A 118 -15.99 19.85 -13.57
C PHE A 118 -16.14 18.61 -12.68
N ALA A 119 -16.17 18.77 -11.36
CA ALA A 119 -16.36 17.65 -10.44
C ALA A 119 -17.76 17.04 -10.57
N GLU A 120 -17.86 15.72 -10.48
CA GLU A 120 -19.17 15.06 -10.42
C GLU A 120 -19.77 15.25 -9.03
N SER A 121 -20.85 16.01 -8.95
CA SER A 121 -21.56 16.28 -7.68
C SER A 121 -22.16 15.04 -7.01
N SER A 122 -22.11 13.88 -7.69
CA SER A 122 -22.70 12.62 -7.21
C SER A 122 -21.72 11.72 -6.41
N ARG A 123 -20.41 12.04 -6.38
CA ARG A 123 -19.48 11.24 -5.59
C ARG A 123 -19.56 11.61 -4.12
N THR A 124 -19.82 10.62 -3.30
CA THR A 124 -19.77 10.75 -1.85
C THR A 124 -18.37 11.15 -1.41
N MET A 125 -18.28 12.23 -0.62
CA MET A 125 -17.03 12.62 0.01
C MET A 125 -16.55 11.53 0.96
N PRO A 126 -15.27 11.14 0.91
CA PRO A 126 -14.75 10.22 1.90
C PRO A 126 -14.67 10.82 3.31
N PHE A 127 -14.60 12.16 3.40
CA PHE A 127 -14.48 12.89 4.66
C PHE A 127 -15.76 13.70 4.93
N THR A 128 -16.87 13.01 5.26
CA THR A 128 -18.12 13.66 5.67
C THR A 128 -18.06 14.11 7.11
N ASP A 129 -18.86 15.14 7.46
CA ASP A 129 -19.04 15.62 8.81
C ASP A 129 -19.30 14.46 9.79
N GLY A 130 -18.52 14.43 10.87
CA GLY A 130 -18.70 13.45 11.95
C GLY A 130 -17.75 12.25 11.96
N VAL A 131 -16.84 12.08 10.99
CA VAL A 131 -15.76 11.07 11.06
C VAL A 131 -14.61 11.61 11.94
N GLN A 132 -14.94 11.95 13.19
CA GLN A 132 -13.99 12.54 14.14
C GLN A 132 -13.34 11.50 15.07
N ASN A 133 -13.34 10.23 14.73
CA ASN A 133 -12.80 9.17 15.59
C ASN A 133 -11.31 8.89 15.39
N SER A 134 -10.64 9.59 14.46
CA SER A 134 -9.20 9.46 14.22
C SER A 134 -8.61 10.84 13.95
N ALA A 135 -7.41 11.06 14.48
CA ALA A 135 -6.64 12.26 14.20
C ALA A 135 -5.91 12.23 12.85
N PHE A 136 -6.09 11.17 12.06
CA PHE A 136 -5.39 11.01 10.78
C PHE A 136 -6.36 10.67 9.66
N LYS A 137 -6.26 11.45 8.56
CA LYS A 137 -6.94 11.17 7.30
C LYS A 137 -6.02 10.37 6.39
N VAL A 138 -6.62 9.52 5.55
CA VAL A 138 -5.90 8.64 4.63
C VAL A 138 -6.27 9.00 3.20
N MET A 139 -5.33 9.60 2.49
CA MET A 139 -5.44 9.98 1.08
C MET A 139 -4.05 10.18 0.48
N HIS A 140 -3.96 10.23 -0.86
CA HIS A 140 -2.67 10.35 -1.53
C HIS A 140 -2.19 11.82 -1.65
N ILE A 141 -3.03 12.69 -2.23
CA ILE A 141 -2.73 14.11 -2.38
C ILE A 141 -3.96 14.92 -1.95
N GLN A 142 -3.75 15.85 -1.01
CA GLN A 142 -4.82 16.76 -0.60
C GLN A 142 -5.40 17.50 -1.80
N ASP A 143 -6.69 17.75 -1.76
CA ASP A 143 -7.45 18.51 -2.75
C ASP A 143 -7.66 17.88 -4.12
N ILE A 144 -6.80 16.97 -4.58
CA ILE A 144 -6.92 16.36 -5.91
C ILE A 144 -7.04 14.84 -5.89
N ASP A 145 -6.21 14.11 -5.18
CA ASP A 145 -6.24 12.64 -5.13
C ASP A 145 -6.62 12.14 -3.73
N PHE A 146 -7.83 12.48 -3.33
CA PHE A 146 -8.37 12.26 -1.99
C PHE A 146 -9.31 11.06 -1.89
N GLN A 147 -9.61 10.36 -3.00
CA GLN A 147 -10.49 9.19 -2.98
C GLN A 147 -9.80 7.98 -2.35
N THR A 148 -10.44 7.40 -1.36
CA THR A 148 -9.86 6.35 -0.50
C THR A 148 -10.88 5.27 -0.13
N HIS A 149 -10.40 4.04 0.13
CA HIS A 149 -11.21 2.94 0.65
C HIS A 149 -11.40 3.00 2.16
N CYS A 150 -10.49 3.65 2.89
CA CYS A 150 -10.59 3.85 4.34
C CYS A 150 -10.22 5.31 4.68
N PRO A 151 -11.20 6.19 4.91
CA PRO A 151 -11.01 7.63 5.04
C PRO A 151 -10.12 8.04 6.22
N THR A 152 -10.09 7.25 7.28
CA THR A 152 -9.28 7.52 8.48
C THR A 152 -8.34 6.36 8.78
N LEU A 153 -7.28 6.64 9.54
CA LEU A 153 -6.38 5.59 10.01
C LEU A 153 -7.14 4.51 10.79
N LYS A 154 -8.06 4.88 11.68
CA LYS A 154 -8.86 3.91 12.45
C LYS A 154 -9.73 3.04 11.55
N ASP A 155 -10.26 3.57 10.43
CA ASP A 155 -10.98 2.75 9.45
C ASP A 155 -10.06 1.71 8.80
N CYS A 156 -8.87 2.12 8.35
CA CYS A 156 -7.90 1.18 7.80
C CYS A 156 -7.48 0.13 8.85
N LEU A 157 -7.15 0.55 10.06
CA LEU A 157 -6.70 -0.36 11.12
C LEU A 157 -7.80 -1.35 11.53
N ARG A 158 -9.07 -0.96 11.50
CA ARG A 158 -10.20 -1.88 11.73
C ARG A 158 -10.22 -3.00 10.70
N ILE A 159 -9.93 -2.72 9.43
CA ILE A 159 -9.85 -3.75 8.38
C ILE A 159 -8.75 -4.75 8.72
N PHE A 160 -7.55 -4.27 9.04
CA PHE A 160 -6.43 -5.13 9.40
C PHE A 160 -6.69 -5.95 10.66
N SER A 161 -7.26 -5.35 11.73
CA SER A 161 -7.56 -6.09 12.96
C SER A 161 -8.64 -7.15 12.75
N THR A 162 -9.70 -6.85 12.00
CA THR A 162 -10.75 -7.82 11.65
C THR A 162 -10.18 -9.01 10.88
N PHE A 163 -9.31 -8.74 9.88
CA PHE A 163 -8.62 -9.80 9.16
C PHE A 163 -7.77 -10.67 10.08
N SER A 164 -6.99 -10.06 10.98
CA SER A 164 -6.12 -10.80 11.92
C SER A 164 -6.91 -11.62 12.94
N GLU A 165 -8.07 -11.15 13.36
CA GLU A 165 -8.96 -11.91 14.25
C GLU A 165 -9.52 -13.16 13.56
N ALA A 166 -9.91 -13.03 12.30
CA ALA A 166 -10.36 -14.15 11.48
C ALA A 166 -9.23 -15.11 11.08
N ASN A 167 -8.00 -14.61 10.98
CA ASN A 167 -6.82 -15.33 10.49
C ASN A 167 -5.63 -15.21 11.48
N PRO A 168 -5.72 -15.71 12.71
CA PRO A 168 -4.73 -15.42 13.77
C PRO A 168 -3.30 -15.89 13.47
N ASN A 169 -3.13 -16.79 12.52
CA ASN A 169 -1.84 -17.35 12.09
C ASN A 169 -1.36 -16.80 10.74
N HIS A 170 -1.90 -15.68 10.28
CA HIS A 170 -1.46 -15.07 9.01
C HIS A 170 0.04 -14.76 9.02
N LEU A 171 0.65 -14.69 7.83
CA LEU A 171 2.02 -14.17 7.68
C LEU A 171 2.08 -12.72 8.19
N PRO A 172 3.24 -12.25 8.68
CA PRO A 172 3.35 -10.89 9.21
C PRO A 172 2.91 -9.87 8.15
N ILE A 173 2.09 -8.91 8.59
CA ILE A 173 1.63 -7.80 7.75
C ILE A 173 2.57 -6.63 7.98
N ILE A 174 3.12 -6.09 6.89
CA ILE A 174 4.03 -4.96 6.91
C ILE A 174 3.26 -3.73 6.44
N LEU A 175 3.20 -2.71 7.31
CA LEU A 175 2.57 -1.43 7.02
C LEU A 175 3.65 -0.36 6.89
N THR A 176 3.86 0.16 5.69
CA THR A 176 4.68 1.35 5.46
C THR A 176 3.81 2.59 5.55
N LEU A 177 4.29 3.59 6.27
CA LEU A 177 3.57 4.82 6.57
C LEU A 177 4.30 6.01 5.97
N ASN A 178 3.61 6.77 5.15
CA ASN A 178 4.09 8.01 4.57
C ASN A 178 3.37 9.17 5.26
N LEU A 179 4.13 10.08 5.89
CA LEU A 179 3.60 11.17 6.69
C LEU A 179 3.49 12.42 5.82
N LYS A 180 2.29 12.75 5.37
CA LYS A 180 2.02 13.85 4.44
C LYS A 180 2.03 15.19 5.17
N SER A 181 3.06 15.99 4.96
CA SER A 181 3.19 17.32 5.51
C SER A 181 3.77 18.33 4.51
N ASP A 182 3.90 17.94 3.24
CA ASP A 182 4.46 18.78 2.21
C ASP A 182 3.40 19.77 1.70
N ILE A 183 3.76 21.06 1.66
CA ILE A 183 2.89 22.12 1.17
C ILE A 183 2.93 22.11 -0.35
N ILE A 184 1.76 22.06 -0.98
CA ILE A 184 1.60 22.31 -2.41
C ILE A 184 1.33 23.80 -2.58
N ASP A 185 2.30 24.53 -3.12
CA ASP A 185 2.21 26.00 -3.30
C ASP A 185 1.33 26.36 -4.52
N LEU A 186 0.04 26.03 -4.41
CA LEU A 186 -0.99 26.40 -5.37
C LEU A 186 -2.15 27.09 -4.65
N PRO A 187 -2.74 28.15 -5.25
CA PRO A 187 -3.85 28.88 -4.64
C PRO A 187 -5.04 27.98 -4.28
N GLY A 188 -5.44 28.02 -3.03
CA GLY A 188 -6.61 27.29 -2.51
C GLY A 188 -6.31 25.87 -2.03
N PHE A 189 -5.08 25.37 -2.22
CA PHE A 189 -4.72 24.07 -1.65
C PHE A 189 -4.66 24.10 -0.13
N THR A 190 -5.12 23.03 0.47
CA THR A 190 -5.09 22.83 1.93
C THR A 190 -3.65 22.61 2.39
N GLU A 191 -3.19 23.41 3.36
CA GLU A 191 -1.87 23.20 3.98
C GLU A 191 -1.93 22.07 5.00
N PRO A 192 -1.13 20.99 4.85
CA PRO A 192 -1.07 19.93 5.82
C PRO A 192 -0.45 20.40 7.14
N LYS A 193 -0.89 19.79 8.26
CA LYS A 193 -0.23 19.99 9.56
C LYS A 193 1.06 19.17 9.62
N PRO A 194 2.13 19.71 10.23
CA PRO A 194 3.36 18.95 10.47
C PRO A 194 3.16 17.87 11.53
N PHE A 195 3.95 16.82 11.46
CA PHE A 195 4.00 15.76 12.47
C PHE A 195 4.94 16.15 13.61
N GLY A 196 4.37 16.76 14.65
CA GLY A 196 5.04 17.04 15.93
C GLY A 196 4.97 15.86 16.91
N GLY A 197 5.52 16.03 18.11
CA GLY A 197 5.49 15.00 19.17
C GLY A 197 4.08 14.50 19.49
N GLU A 198 3.10 15.40 19.58
CA GLU A 198 1.70 15.06 19.84
C GLU A 198 1.12 14.15 18.74
N ALA A 199 1.38 14.48 17.47
CA ALA A 199 0.94 13.65 16.34
C ALA A 199 1.51 12.24 16.42
N PHE A 200 2.79 12.08 16.76
CA PHE A 200 3.40 10.76 16.92
C PHE A 200 2.88 9.99 18.13
N LEU A 201 2.58 10.64 19.25
CA LEU A 201 1.94 10.00 20.41
C LEU A 201 0.54 9.51 20.06
N THR A 202 -0.26 10.35 19.42
CA THR A 202 -1.60 10.00 18.98
C THR A 202 -1.57 8.86 17.98
N LEU A 203 -0.61 8.88 17.02
CA LEU A 203 -0.41 7.83 16.04
C LEU A 203 -0.11 6.48 16.71
N ALA A 204 0.84 6.46 17.65
CA ALA A 204 1.19 5.26 18.40
C ALA A 204 -0.02 4.73 19.20
N THR A 205 -0.80 5.61 19.80
CA THR A 205 -2.03 5.26 20.54
C THR A 205 -3.06 4.60 19.64
N GLU A 206 -3.38 5.19 18.47
CA GLU A 206 -4.35 4.62 17.54
C GLU A 206 -3.92 3.22 17.04
N PHE A 207 -2.62 3.00 16.77
CA PHE A 207 -2.11 1.68 16.39
C PHE A 207 -2.25 0.66 17.52
N VAL A 208 -1.88 1.02 18.75
CA VAL A 208 -1.95 0.11 19.91
C VAL A 208 -3.40 -0.21 20.26
N GLU A 209 -4.30 0.77 20.23
CA GLU A 209 -5.73 0.56 20.49
C GLU A 209 -6.38 -0.39 19.48
N ALA A 210 -6.05 -0.23 18.19
CA ALA A 210 -6.69 -0.99 17.14
C ALA A 210 -6.11 -2.40 16.95
N LEU A 211 -4.78 -2.54 17.04
CA LEU A 211 -4.09 -3.79 16.72
C LEU A 211 -3.70 -4.60 17.96
N GLY A 212 -3.59 -3.93 19.12
CA GLY A 212 -3.03 -4.52 20.34
C GLY A 212 -1.50 -4.55 20.34
N HIS A 213 -0.90 -4.09 21.42
CA HIS A 213 0.57 -3.99 21.56
C HIS A 213 1.29 -5.31 21.28
N THR A 214 0.73 -6.44 21.75
CA THR A 214 1.34 -7.77 21.60
C THR A 214 1.39 -8.28 20.16
N ARG A 215 0.57 -7.72 19.28
CA ARG A 215 0.58 -8.04 17.84
C ARG A 215 1.54 -7.16 17.02
N ILE A 216 2.14 -6.14 17.60
CA ILE A 216 3.12 -5.30 16.93
C ILE A 216 4.52 -5.81 17.25
N PHE A 217 5.28 -6.20 16.22
CA PHE A 217 6.68 -6.56 16.35
C PHE A 217 7.53 -5.29 16.27
N THR A 218 8.23 -4.98 17.35
CA THR A 218 8.88 -3.68 17.55
C THR A 218 10.38 -3.69 17.23
N PRO A 219 10.98 -2.52 16.96
CA PRO A 219 12.44 -2.38 16.86
C PRO A 219 13.19 -2.88 18.10
N ALA A 220 12.61 -2.70 19.29
CA ALA A 220 13.21 -3.16 20.55
C ALA A 220 13.27 -4.70 20.64
N GLU A 221 12.20 -5.39 20.19
CA GLU A 221 12.20 -6.86 20.13
C GLU A 221 13.26 -7.38 19.14
N LEU A 222 13.45 -6.70 17.99
CA LEU A 222 14.49 -7.07 17.02
C LEU A 222 15.89 -6.78 17.55
N GLN A 223 16.10 -5.64 18.22
CA GLN A 223 17.41 -5.24 18.74
C GLN A 223 17.86 -6.11 19.90
N GLY A 224 16.95 -6.51 20.77
CA GLY A 224 17.27 -7.25 21.99
C GLY A 224 18.33 -6.53 22.82
N ASN A 225 19.35 -7.27 23.26
CA ASN A 225 20.44 -6.74 24.06
C ASN A 225 21.62 -6.19 23.25
N LEU A 226 21.52 -6.09 21.94
CA LEU A 226 22.60 -5.59 21.08
C LEU A 226 22.65 -4.06 21.07
N PRO A 227 23.82 -3.44 20.85
CA PRO A 227 24.00 -2.00 21.04
C PRO A 227 23.23 -1.17 20.02
N THR A 228 22.95 -1.72 18.85
CA THR A 228 22.20 -1.03 17.78
C THR A 228 21.32 -2.00 17.01
N LEU A 229 20.27 -1.48 16.39
CA LEU A 229 19.37 -2.26 15.55
C LEU A 229 20.12 -2.87 14.34
N SER A 230 20.99 -2.07 13.69
CA SER A 230 21.83 -2.58 12.59
C SER A 230 22.73 -3.72 13.01
N LYS A 231 23.30 -3.64 14.24
CA LYS A 231 24.13 -4.73 14.76
C LYS A 231 23.32 -6.00 15.02
N ALA A 232 22.08 -5.87 15.49
CA ALA A 232 21.18 -7.00 15.68
C ALA A 232 20.87 -7.68 14.34
N VAL A 233 20.49 -6.90 13.34
CA VAL A 233 20.20 -7.39 11.98
C VAL A 233 21.40 -8.13 11.38
N GLU A 234 22.60 -7.55 11.46
CA GLU A 234 23.81 -8.12 10.85
C GLU A 234 24.37 -9.34 11.61
N THR A 235 24.05 -9.49 12.91
CA THR A 235 24.57 -10.57 13.74
C THR A 235 23.59 -11.72 13.90
N LEU A 236 22.31 -11.41 14.19
CA LEU A 236 21.26 -12.37 14.48
C LEU A 236 20.30 -12.53 13.29
N GLY A 237 20.13 -11.46 12.52
CA GLY A 237 19.14 -11.34 11.45
C GLY A 237 17.72 -11.17 11.98
N TRP A 238 16.76 -11.13 11.07
CA TRP A 238 15.34 -11.14 11.39
C TRP A 238 14.91 -12.50 11.94
N PRO A 239 13.87 -12.55 12.79
CA PRO A 239 13.36 -13.80 13.36
C PRO A 239 12.85 -14.79 12.30
N ASP A 240 12.65 -16.03 12.73
CA ASP A 240 11.85 -17.00 11.99
C ASP A 240 10.44 -16.47 11.80
N VAL A 241 9.90 -16.64 10.59
CA VAL A 241 8.58 -16.13 10.23
C VAL A 241 7.45 -16.68 11.11
N ASN A 242 7.63 -17.89 11.67
CA ASN A 242 6.65 -18.48 12.56
C ASN A 242 6.53 -17.73 13.89
N LEU A 243 7.58 -17.04 14.33
CA LEU A 243 7.55 -16.17 15.53
C LEU A 243 6.84 -14.83 15.24
N LEU A 244 6.65 -14.51 13.97
CA LEU A 244 6.02 -13.27 13.50
C LEU A 244 4.58 -13.47 13.01
N ARG A 245 4.05 -14.70 13.08
CA ARG A 245 2.65 -14.96 12.67
C ARG A 245 1.69 -14.15 13.51
N GLY A 246 0.65 -13.62 12.84
CA GLY A 246 -0.36 -12.77 13.45
C GLY A 246 0.16 -11.40 13.91
N LYS A 247 1.42 -11.04 13.54
CA LYS A 247 2.03 -9.76 13.93
C LYS A 247 2.05 -8.75 12.78
N TYR A 248 2.20 -7.49 13.19
CA TYR A 248 2.40 -6.34 12.32
C TYR A 248 3.83 -5.81 12.46
N ILE A 249 4.40 -5.34 11.36
CA ILE A 249 5.67 -4.61 11.33
C ILE A 249 5.36 -3.23 10.79
N LEU A 250 5.51 -2.20 11.63
CA LEU A 250 5.15 -0.82 11.31
C LEU A 250 6.41 -0.05 10.92
N VAL A 251 6.39 0.62 9.76
CA VAL A 251 7.58 1.25 9.19
C VAL A 251 7.25 2.66 8.71
N PHE A 252 7.98 3.66 9.18
CA PHE A 252 7.95 4.98 8.57
C PHE A 252 8.80 5.00 7.30
N ASP A 253 8.17 5.23 6.15
CA ASP A 253 8.87 5.50 4.88
C ASP A 253 9.16 7.00 4.77
N GLU A 254 10.03 7.47 5.67
CA GLU A 254 10.36 8.88 5.84
C GLU A 254 11.86 9.10 6.07
N PRO A 255 12.39 10.25 5.64
CA PRO A 255 13.76 10.63 5.98
C PRO A 255 13.90 10.88 7.49
N GLU A 256 15.04 10.52 8.08
CA GLU A 256 15.31 10.68 9.52
C GLU A 256 15.08 12.10 10.04
N ALA A 257 15.29 13.12 9.22
CA ALA A 257 15.04 14.52 9.60
C ALA A 257 13.57 14.77 9.95
N LYS A 258 12.64 14.14 9.26
CA LYS A 258 11.19 14.25 9.51
C LYS A 258 10.78 13.46 10.76
N LEU A 259 11.56 12.45 11.12
CA LEU A 259 11.31 11.61 12.30
C LEU A 259 11.93 12.15 13.59
N MET A 260 12.62 13.31 13.57
CA MET A 260 13.27 13.85 14.78
C MET A 260 12.34 14.04 15.98
N PRO A 261 11.06 14.55 15.82
CA PRO A 261 10.14 14.62 16.96
C PRO A 261 9.80 13.23 17.52
N TYR A 262 9.65 12.22 16.68
CA TYR A 262 9.45 10.83 17.12
C TYR A 262 10.66 10.29 17.87
N ARG A 263 11.89 10.56 17.39
CA ARG A 263 13.13 10.14 18.08
C ARG A 263 13.29 10.76 19.47
N ALA A 264 12.81 11.98 19.66
CA ALA A 264 12.79 12.61 20.98
C ALA A 264 11.82 11.89 21.95
N LEU A 265 10.68 11.40 21.43
CA LEU A 265 9.73 10.63 22.23
C LEU A 265 10.28 9.25 22.62
N GLU A 266 11.00 8.56 21.72
CA GLU A 266 11.63 7.27 22.02
C GLU A 266 12.60 7.37 23.22
N GLN A 267 13.29 8.51 23.37
CA GLN A 267 14.21 8.74 24.48
C GLN A 267 13.50 8.98 25.81
N SER A 268 12.29 9.50 25.79
CA SER A 268 11.55 9.92 26.98
C SER A 268 10.45 8.95 27.43
N ALA A 269 9.80 8.26 26.51
CA ALA A 269 8.59 7.48 26.76
C ALA A 269 8.76 5.96 26.62
N GLY A 270 9.95 5.45 26.25
CA GLY A 270 10.21 4.01 26.18
C GLY A 270 10.19 3.43 24.77
N ALA A 271 9.87 2.14 24.64
CA ALA A 271 10.13 1.34 23.45
C ALA A 271 9.45 1.86 22.19
N PRO A 272 10.22 2.05 21.09
CA PRO A 272 9.68 2.48 19.80
C PRO A 272 8.78 1.40 19.20
N LEU A 273 7.62 1.80 18.63
CA LEU A 273 6.73 0.90 17.90
C LEU A 273 7.12 0.79 16.42
N PHE A 274 7.70 1.85 15.85
CA PHE A 274 7.90 1.97 14.43
C PHE A 274 9.38 1.84 14.05
N PHE A 275 9.63 1.04 13.01
CA PHE A 275 10.90 1.09 12.30
C PHE A 275 10.98 2.37 11.47
N GLY A 276 12.20 2.80 11.16
CA GLY A 276 12.45 3.83 10.16
C GLY A 276 13.16 3.23 8.94
N THR A 277 13.36 4.07 7.92
CA THR A 277 14.06 3.71 6.67
C THR A 277 15.36 4.53 6.48
N PRO A 278 16.27 4.54 7.47
CA PRO A 278 17.51 5.28 7.36
C PRO A 278 18.43 4.66 6.29
N LYS A 279 19.50 5.38 5.94
CA LYS A 279 20.49 4.86 5.00
C LYS A 279 21.23 3.63 5.56
N LEU A 280 21.68 2.75 4.65
CA LEU A 280 22.53 1.61 5.00
C LEU A 280 23.74 2.05 5.84
N GLY A 281 24.01 1.34 6.92
CA GLY A 281 25.09 1.67 7.87
C GLY A 281 24.67 2.58 9.03
N HIS A 282 23.47 3.12 9.03
CA HIS A 282 22.96 3.88 10.17
C HIS A 282 22.65 2.93 11.36
N PRO A 283 22.94 3.32 12.61
CA PRO A 283 22.70 2.44 13.78
C PRO A 283 21.25 1.93 13.93
N ARG A 284 20.27 2.69 13.45
CA ARG A 284 18.84 2.34 13.46
C ARG A 284 18.37 1.58 12.22
N ALA A 285 19.27 1.23 11.29
CA ALA A 285 18.90 0.52 10.08
C ALA A 285 18.51 -0.93 10.37
N ALA A 286 17.32 -1.31 9.93
CA ALA A 286 16.82 -2.67 9.84
C ALA A 286 15.99 -2.86 8.55
N PHE A 287 15.32 -1.80 8.14
CA PHE A 287 14.49 -1.71 6.97
C PHE A 287 15.02 -0.60 6.05
N LEU A 288 15.09 -0.86 4.75
CA LEU A 288 15.57 0.10 3.76
C LEU A 288 14.57 0.22 2.60
N VAL A 289 14.39 1.43 2.11
CA VAL A 289 13.61 1.70 0.89
C VAL A 289 14.56 2.07 -0.24
N LEU A 290 14.61 1.22 -1.27
CA LEU A 290 15.45 1.34 -2.46
C LEU A 290 14.59 1.10 -3.69
N ASN A 291 13.82 2.11 -4.09
CA ASN A 291 12.71 1.99 -5.03
C ASN A 291 13.10 1.77 -6.50
N ASP A 292 14.37 1.86 -6.86
CA ASP A 292 14.83 1.61 -8.22
C ASP A 292 15.68 0.33 -8.30
N PRO A 293 15.08 -0.82 -8.63
CA PRO A 293 15.79 -2.10 -8.65
C PRO A 293 16.81 -2.20 -9.78
N ILE A 294 16.71 -1.36 -10.80
CA ILE A 294 17.66 -1.29 -11.92
C ILE A 294 18.90 -0.48 -11.52
N GLN A 295 18.71 0.79 -11.16
CA GLN A 295 19.83 1.68 -10.86
C GLN A 295 20.46 1.38 -9.48
N GLN A 296 19.66 0.94 -8.50
CA GLN A 296 20.12 0.65 -7.14
C GLN A 296 20.44 -0.82 -6.89
N ARG A 297 20.46 -1.67 -7.94
CA ARG A 297 20.69 -3.11 -7.82
C ARG A 297 21.84 -3.47 -6.88
N ARG A 298 23.00 -2.84 -7.02
CA ARG A 298 24.16 -3.12 -6.16
C ARG A 298 23.92 -2.81 -4.68
N LYS A 299 23.22 -1.71 -4.39
CA LYS A 299 22.84 -1.33 -3.01
C LYS A 299 21.85 -2.31 -2.41
N ILE A 300 20.86 -2.75 -3.20
CA ILE A 300 19.88 -3.75 -2.79
C ILE A 300 20.59 -5.06 -2.45
N LEU A 301 21.42 -5.58 -3.35
CA LEU A 301 22.18 -6.82 -3.12
C LEU A 301 23.09 -6.74 -1.90
N GLU A 302 23.75 -5.59 -1.66
CA GLU A 302 24.56 -5.38 -0.45
C GLU A 302 23.71 -5.43 0.81
N ALA A 303 22.59 -4.69 0.84
CA ALA A 303 21.68 -4.64 1.97
C ALA A 303 21.10 -6.01 2.31
N VAL A 304 20.62 -6.74 1.30
CA VAL A 304 20.08 -8.10 1.44
C VAL A 304 21.13 -9.06 2.01
N ARG A 305 22.37 -9.06 1.50
CA ARG A 305 23.45 -9.91 2.04
C ARG A 305 23.80 -9.61 3.49
N ARG A 306 23.64 -8.36 3.93
CA ARG A 306 23.83 -7.95 5.30
C ARG A 306 22.63 -8.21 6.21
N GLY A 307 21.55 -8.80 5.69
CA GLY A 307 20.38 -9.24 6.44
C GLY A 307 19.29 -8.17 6.62
N TYR A 308 19.38 -7.01 5.97
CA TYR A 308 18.35 -5.97 6.03
C TYR A 308 17.10 -6.39 5.24
N LEU A 309 15.92 -5.98 5.70
CA LEU A 309 14.71 -5.99 4.87
C LEU A 309 14.78 -4.82 3.89
N VAL A 310 14.53 -5.11 2.63
CA VAL A 310 14.58 -4.11 1.56
C VAL A 310 13.24 -4.08 0.84
N ARG A 311 12.65 -2.88 0.76
CA ARG A 311 11.54 -2.60 -0.15
C ARG A 311 12.08 -2.03 -1.44
N THR A 312 11.55 -2.51 -2.58
CA THR A 312 11.78 -1.94 -3.91
C THR A 312 10.45 -1.84 -4.67
N ARG A 313 10.43 -1.20 -5.85
CA ARG A 313 9.23 -1.07 -6.68
C ARG A 313 9.36 -1.79 -8.01
N ALA A 314 8.32 -2.55 -8.38
CA ALA A 314 8.23 -3.24 -9.66
C ALA A 314 7.78 -2.32 -10.82
N ASP A 315 7.15 -1.20 -10.49
CA ASP A 315 6.65 -0.19 -11.43
C ASP A 315 6.66 1.21 -10.79
N ALA A 316 6.51 2.24 -11.61
CA ALA A 316 6.42 3.62 -11.16
C ALA A 316 5.70 4.50 -12.18
N GLY A 317 4.76 5.34 -11.72
CA GLY A 317 4.07 6.31 -12.54
C GLY A 317 3.27 5.69 -13.69
N THR A 318 2.78 4.46 -13.51
CA THR A 318 1.96 3.68 -14.46
C THR A 318 2.65 3.27 -15.78
N ILE A 319 3.91 3.67 -16.00
CA ILE A 319 4.61 3.54 -17.29
C ILE A 319 4.79 2.07 -17.69
N GLU A 320 5.21 1.22 -16.76
CA GLU A 320 5.46 -0.20 -17.01
C GLU A 320 4.18 -0.91 -17.44
N ALA A 321 3.07 -0.68 -16.73
CA ALA A 321 1.78 -1.29 -17.04
C ALA A 321 1.24 -0.85 -18.40
N ARG A 322 1.26 0.47 -18.69
CA ARG A 322 0.79 1.03 -19.96
C ARG A 322 1.56 0.51 -21.17
N ARG A 323 2.85 0.21 -20.99
CA ARG A 323 3.73 -0.30 -22.07
C ARG A 323 3.88 -1.81 -22.05
N ASN A 324 3.21 -2.50 -21.14
CA ASN A 324 3.41 -3.93 -20.87
C ASN A 324 4.91 -4.29 -20.72
N ASN A 325 5.67 -3.42 -20.04
CA ASN A 325 7.13 -3.57 -19.88
C ASN A 325 7.46 -4.20 -18.53
N THR A 326 7.96 -5.42 -18.55
CA THR A 326 8.26 -6.21 -17.35
C THR A 326 9.68 -6.05 -16.82
N ASN A 327 10.55 -5.29 -17.46
CA ASN A 327 11.98 -5.20 -17.12
C ASN A 327 12.22 -4.79 -15.67
N ARG A 328 11.49 -3.79 -15.18
CA ARG A 328 11.63 -3.30 -13.79
C ARG A 328 11.09 -4.33 -12.80
N ARG A 329 9.98 -5.01 -13.12
CA ARG A 329 9.43 -6.11 -12.33
C ARG A 329 10.45 -7.25 -12.19
N GLU A 330 11.04 -7.70 -13.28
CA GLU A 330 12.05 -8.77 -13.27
C GLU A 330 13.32 -8.34 -12.52
N ALA A 331 13.74 -7.07 -12.67
CA ALA A 331 14.82 -6.51 -11.88
C ALA A 331 14.48 -6.49 -10.38
N ALA A 332 13.26 -6.15 -10.00
CA ALA A 332 12.80 -6.20 -8.60
C ALA A 332 12.83 -7.64 -8.06
N PHE A 333 12.30 -8.61 -8.80
CA PHE A 333 12.29 -10.02 -8.43
C PHE A 333 13.69 -10.59 -8.24
N SER A 334 14.61 -10.31 -9.18
CA SER A 334 15.99 -10.82 -9.16
C SER A 334 16.94 -10.02 -8.28
N SER A 335 16.52 -8.89 -7.71
CA SER A 335 17.35 -8.06 -6.83
C SER A 335 17.61 -8.71 -5.45
N GLY A 336 16.77 -9.67 -5.08
CA GLY A 336 16.77 -10.27 -3.74
C GLY A 336 16.03 -9.43 -2.68
N ALA A 337 15.49 -8.24 -3.05
CA ALA A 337 14.63 -7.48 -2.14
C ALA A 337 13.43 -8.32 -1.71
N GLN A 338 13.13 -8.26 -0.43
CA GLN A 338 12.05 -9.06 0.16
C GLN A 338 10.67 -8.46 -0.07
N LEU A 339 10.58 -7.14 -0.22
CA LEU A 339 9.33 -6.41 -0.28
C LEU A 339 9.23 -5.68 -1.63
N ILE A 340 8.28 -6.10 -2.45
CA ILE A 340 8.11 -5.61 -3.81
C ILE A 340 6.77 -4.88 -3.91
N SER A 341 6.85 -3.56 -3.96
CA SER A 341 5.69 -2.67 -4.05
C SER A 341 5.31 -2.43 -5.50
N THR A 342 4.01 -2.37 -5.79
CA THR A 342 3.46 -2.17 -7.13
C THR A 342 2.14 -1.40 -7.11
N ASP A 343 1.85 -0.70 -8.21
CA ASP A 343 0.52 -0.16 -8.49
C ASP A 343 -0.38 -1.19 -9.20
N TYR A 344 0.20 -2.34 -9.65
CA TYR A 344 -0.47 -3.33 -10.50
C TYR A 344 -0.24 -4.77 -10.05
N TYR A 345 -0.69 -5.13 -8.83
CA TYR A 345 -0.73 -6.53 -8.40
C TYR A 345 -1.78 -7.37 -9.16
N LEU A 346 -2.72 -6.72 -9.85
CA LEU A 346 -3.63 -7.27 -10.86
C LEU A 346 -3.48 -6.47 -12.15
N ALA A 347 -3.73 -7.12 -13.29
CA ALA A 347 -3.72 -6.43 -14.58
C ALA A 347 -4.86 -5.41 -14.66
N ASP A 348 -4.58 -4.24 -15.21
CA ASP A 348 -5.60 -3.22 -15.49
C ASP A 348 -6.20 -3.46 -16.88
N PRO A 349 -7.50 -3.77 -16.99
CA PRO A 349 -8.14 -4.08 -18.26
C PRO A 349 -8.21 -2.90 -19.23
N ARG A 350 -7.85 -1.69 -18.79
CA ARG A 350 -7.79 -0.49 -19.64
C ARG A 350 -6.54 -0.46 -20.53
N PHE A 351 -5.51 -1.25 -20.19
CA PHE A 351 -4.24 -1.26 -20.91
C PHE A 351 -4.12 -2.47 -21.83
N GLU A 352 -3.40 -2.31 -22.92
CA GLU A 352 -3.04 -3.43 -23.78
C GLU A 352 -2.01 -4.34 -23.08
N GLY A 353 -2.28 -5.63 -23.08
CA GLY A 353 -1.44 -6.61 -22.40
C GLY A 353 -1.99 -7.01 -21.02
N ASP A 354 -1.19 -7.81 -20.33
CA ASP A 354 -1.54 -8.47 -19.09
C ASP A 354 -0.54 -8.14 -17.96
N TYR A 355 0.04 -6.94 -18.00
CA TYR A 355 0.99 -6.54 -16.99
C TYR A 355 0.39 -6.68 -15.58
N ALA A 356 0.99 -7.53 -14.80
CA ALA A 356 0.69 -7.70 -13.39
C ALA A 356 1.97 -8.09 -12.64
N VAL A 357 2.04 -7.73 -11.36
CA VAL A 357 3.15 -8.09 -10.49
C VAL A 357 2.68 -9.21 -9.57
N GLN A 358 2.98 -10.44 -10.01
CA GLN A 358 2.63 -11.68 -9.32
C GLN A 358 3.78 -12.67 -9.45
N PHE A 359 3.96 -13.53 -8.45
CA PHE A 359 4.83 -14.71 -8.59
C PHE A 359 4.11 -15.83 -9.36
N ALA A 360 4.82 -16.93 -9.59
CA ALA A 360 4.23 -18.11 -10.21
C ALA A 360 2.94 -18.53 -9.49
N ASN A 361 1.97 -19.07 -10.24
CA ASN A 361 0.64 -19.47 -9.74
C ASN A 361 -0.18 -18.33 -9.13
N GLN A 362 0.05 -17.10 -9.58
CA GLN A 362 -0.65 -15.90 -9.07
C GLN A 362 -0.47 -15.67 -7.56
N SER A 363 0.65 -16.12 -7.01
CA SER A 363 0.98 -15.94 -5.60
C SER A 363 1.58 -14.56 -5.35
N PHE A 364 1.31 -14.02 -4.15
CA PHE A 364 1.85 -12.74 -3.68
C PHE A 364 2.94 -12.90 -2.61
N SER A 365 3.30 -14.14 -2.30
CA SER A 365 4.43 -14.46 -1.43
C SER A 365 5.14 -15.72 -1.92
N ARG A 366 6.47 -15.77 -1.74
CA ARG A 366 7.28 -16.94 -2.05
C ARG A 366 8.54 -17.00 -1.18
N ARG A 367 9.22 -18.15 -1.16
CA ARG A 367 10.60 -18.23 -0.68
C ARG A 367 11.55 -17.59 -1.70
N ALA A 368 12.53 -16.85 -1.24
CA ALA A 368 13.56 -16.26 -2.11
C ALA A 368 14.37 -17.32 -2.88
N THR A 369 14.46 -18.53 -2.33
CA THR A 369 15.10 -19.71 -2.98
C THR A 369 14.29 -20.31 -4.12
N ASP A 370 13.01 -19.96 -4.22
CA ASP A 370 12.11 -20.47 -5.27
C ASP A 370 12.20 -19.63 -6.56
N GLN A 371 13.22 -18.78 -6.67
CA GLN A 371 13.49 -18.08 -7.93
C GLN A 371 13.95 -19.11 -8.97
N PRO A 372 13.49 -19.02 -10.23
CA PRO A 372 14.07 -19.79 -11.31
C PRO A 372 15.58 -19.53 -11.33
N SER A 373 16.39 -20.59 -11.26
CA SER A 373 17.82 -20.47 -11.55
C SER A 373 18.00 -19.98 -12.98
N ASP A 374 18.76 -18.91 -13.18
CA ASP A 374 19.20 -18.43 -14.50
C ASP A 374 19.84 -19.54 -15.32
#